data_b298d08fcfcfe644e4a303f6625a5501
#
_entry.id   b298d08fcfcfe644e4a303f6625a5501
#
_cell.length_a   1.000
_cell.length_b   1.000
_cell.length_c   1.000
_cell.angle_alpha   90.00
_cell.angle_beta   90.00
_cell.angle_gamma   90.00
#
_symmetry.space_group_name_H-M   'P 1'
#
loop_
_entity.id
_entity.type
_entity.pdbx_description
1 polymer ?
#
loop_
_entity_poly.entity_id
_entity_poly.type
_entity_poly.pdbx_seq_one_letter_code
_entity_poly.pdbx_strand_id
1 'polypeptide(L)'
;MIIPATETDGSQIQSITARAGVFSQEEVDSVGVMWIEYLTLGSEDSGYHFIVYRDGDQVLGFAIYGPRDLTEGVFDLYWIAVDPTAQCNGVGRALLTASEEAVRAMGGRMLIAETSGTPYYEPARKFYFGMGYENEAIIKDFYTPGDDLMIFIKRI
;
A
#
# COMPACT_ATOMS: atom_id res chain seq x y z
N MET A 1 11.67 -11.24 6.19
CA MET A 1 10.50 -11.70 6.98
C MET A 1 9.43 -10.63 6.99
N ILE A 2 8.19 -11.03 6.77
CA ILE A 2 7.05 -10.09 6.80
C ILE A 2 6.30 -10.30 8.12
N ILE A 3 6.09 -9.20 8.85
CA ILE A 3 5.44 -9.21 10.16
C ILE A 3 4.56 -7.96 10.31
N PRO A 4 3.56 -7.98 11.21
CA PRO A 4 2.88 -6.76 11.60
C PRO A 4 3.87 -5.72 12.11
N ALA A 5 3.64 -4.46 11.75
CA ALA A 5 4.51 -3.36 12.18
C ALA A 5 4.34 -3.09 13.68
N THR A 6 5.43 -2.74 14.33
CA THR A 6 5.48 -2.36 15.74
C THR A 6 5.81 -0.87 15.88
N GLU A 7 5.63 -0.31 17.06
CA GLU A 7 5.87 1.13 17.30
C GLU A 7 7.29 1.58 16.90
N THR A 8 8.27 0.68 16.97
CA THR A 8 9.67 0.98 16.63
C THR A 8 9.90 1.14 15.12
N ASP A 9 8.94 0.77 14.28
CA ASP A 9 9.07 0.83 12.82
C ASP A 9 8.70 2.19 12.22
N GLY A 10 8.03 3.05 12.99
CA GLY A 10 7.44 4.28 12.48
C GLY A 10 8.43 5.21 11.78
N SER A 11 9.63 5.41 12.33
CA SER A 11 10.64 6.27 11.73
C SER A 11 11.15 5.71 10.39
N GLN A 12 11.29 4.40 10.28
CA GLN A 12 11.72 3.75 9.04
C GLN A 12 10.61 3.79 7.97
N ILE A 13 9.34 3.59 8.36
CA ILE A 13 8.18 3.71 7.47
C ILE A 13 8.11 5.13 6.89
N GLN A 14 8.21 6.16 7.73
CA GLN A 14 8.22 7.55 7.30
C GLN A 14 9.41 7.85 6.36
N SER A 15 10.59 7.38 6.69
CA SER A 15 11.79 7.55 5.86
C SER A 15 11.63 6.89 4.49
N ILE A 16 11.11 5.68 4.42
CA ILE A 16 10.87 4.97 3.16
C ILE A 16 9.87 5.75 2.29
N THR A 17 8.77 6.23 2.87
CA THR A 17 7.76 7.00 2.16
C THR A 17 8.36 8.28 1.57
N ALA A 18 9.13 9.02 2.35
CA ALA A 18 9.76 10.27 1.91
C ALA A 18 10.80 10.03 0.80
N ARG A 19 11.57 8.94 0.88
CA ARG A 19 12.64 8.62 -0.08
C ARG A 19 12.16 7.89 -1.34
N ALA A 20 10.92 7.45 -1.39
CA ALA A 20 10.37 6.78 -2.57
C ALA A 20 10.40 7.65 -3.84
N GLY A 21 10.39 8.98 -3.67
CA GLY A 21 10.60 9.95 -4.75
C GLY A 21 9.36 10.23 -5.62
N VAL A 22 8.24 9.57 -5.36
CA VAL A 22 6.98 9.72 -6.11
C VAL A 22 5.87 10.38 -5.29
N PHE A 23 6.01 10.43 -3.96
CA PHE A 23 4.99 10.96 -3.06
C PHE A 23 5.25 12.42 -2.70
N SER A 24 4.18 13.22 -2.71
CA SER A 24 4.21 14.60 -2.21
C SER A 24 4.38 14.61 -0.67
N GLN A 25 4.72 15.78 -0.11
CA GLN A 25 4.79 15.94 1.34
C GLN A 25 3.43 15.65 2.00
N GLU A 26 2.34 16.06 1.36
CA GLU A 26 0.98 15.79 1.84
C GLU A 26 0.69 14.28 1.90
N GLU A 27 1.14 13.53 0.89
CA GLU A 27 1.02 12.07 0.87
C GLU A 27 1.87 11.40 1.96
N VAL A 28 3.09 11.88 2.19
CA VAL A 28 3.96 11.41 3.29
C VAL A 28 3.30 11.67 4.65
N ASP A 29 2.74 12.87 4.83
CA ASP A 29 2.02 13.22 6.06
C ASP A 29 0.79 12.35 6.27
N SER A 30 0.10 11.97 5.21
CA SER A 30 -1.05 11.08 5.22
C SER A 30 -0.70 9.69 5.80
N VAL A 31 0.44 9.13 5.42
CA VAL A 31 0.94 7.88 6.01
C VAL A 31 1.19 8.05 7.50
N GLY A 32 1.71 9.19 7.92
CA GLY A 32 1.92 9.52 9.34
C GLY A 32 0.62 9.54 10.14
N VAL A 33 -0.46 10.07 9.58
CA VAL A 33 -1.79 10.08 10.22
C VAL A 33 -2.32 8.65 10.36
N MET A 34 -2.27 7.85 9.30
CA MET A 34 -2.68 6.43 9.36
C MET A 34 -1.86 5.65 10.40
N TRP A 35 -0.57 5.94 10.51
CA TRP A 35 0.33 5.31 11.48
C TRP A 35 -0.09 5.61 12.92
N ILE A 36 -0.41 6.88 13.23
CA ILE A 36 -0.88 7.28 14.57
C ILE A 36 -2.20 6.60 14.91
N GLU A 37 -3.13 6.53 13.98
CA GLU A 37 -4.41 5.85 14.18
C GLU A 37 -4.20 4.35 14.43
N TYR A 38 -3.34 3.71 13.66
CA TYR A 38 -2.99 2.31 13.85
C TYR A 38 -2.40 2.03 15.23
N LEU A 39 -1.45 2.85 15.69
CA LEU A 39 -0.84 2.70 17.01
C LEU A 39 -1.82 2.96 18.16
N THR A 40 -2.72 3.92 17.96
CA THR A 40 -3.65 4.36 19.02
C THR A 40 -4.85 3.42 19.16
N LEU A 41 -5.42 2.98 18.05
CA LEU A 41 -6.67 2.23 18.00
C LEU A 41 -6.48 0.73 17.74
N GLY A 42 -5.31 0.32 17.25
CA GLY A 42 -5.08 -1.03 16.75
C GLY A 42 -5.61 -1.22 15.32
N SER A 43 -5.30 -2.36 14.72
CA SER A 43 -5.65 -2.62 13.31
C SER A 43 -7.16 -2.76 13.08
N GLU A 44 -7.89 -3.36 14.00
CA GLU A 44 -9.33 -3.56 13.83
C GLU A 44 -10.11 -2.23 13.92
N ASP A 45 -9.86 -1.45 14.96
CA ASP A 45 -10.61 -0.21 15.20
C ASP A 45 -10.17 0.94 14.27
N SER A 46 -8.89 0.98 13.86
CA SER A 46 -8.42 1.96 12.89
C SER A 46 -8.81 1.62 11.46
N GLY A 47 -9.00 0.34 11.17
CA GLY A 47 -9.16 -0.16 9.80
C GLY A 47 -7.87 -0.22 9.01
N TYR A 48 -6.71 0.03 9.64
CA TYR A 48 -5.39 -0.02 9.00
C TYR A 48 -4.57 -1.19 9.52
N HIS A 49 -4.16 -2.07 8.62
CA HIS A 49 -3.21 -3.13 8.90
C HIS A 49 -1.87 -2.74 8.29
N PHE A 50 -0.88 -2.52 9.14
CA PHE A 50 0.50 -2.23 8.71
C PHE A 50 1.34 -3.50 8.79
N ILE A 51 1.96 -3.87 7.69
CA ILE A 51 2.97 -4.93 7.64
C ILE A 51 4.29 -4.39 7.11
N VAL A 52 5.39 -4.93 7.62
CA VAL A 52 6.73 -4.56 7.18
C VAL A 52 7.49 -5.77 6.68
N TYR A 53 8.32 -5.57 5.66
CA TYR A 53 9.35 -6.52 5.27
C TYR A 53 10.63 -6.16 6.02
N ARG A 54 11.05 -7.04 6.90
CA ARG A 54 12.20 -6.79 7.78
C ARG A 54 13.35 -7.73 7.46
N ASP A 55 14.56 -7.17 7.43
CA ASP A 55 15.82 -7.88 7.37
C ASP A 55 16.70 -7.42 8.56
N GLY A 56 16.83 -8.28 9.56
CA GLY A 56 17.42 -7.88 10.85
C GLY A 56 16.62 -6.74 11.49
N ASP A 57 17.30 -5.64 11.79
CA ASP A 57 16.70 -4.44 12.37
C ASP A 57 16.24 -3.42 11.31
N GLN A 58 16.44 -3.74 10.03
CA GLN A 58 16.14 -2.85 8.92
C GLN A 58 14.78 -3.19 8.31
N VAL A 59 13.92 -2.17 8.14
CA VAL A 59 12.70 -2.26 7.36
C VAL A 59 13.04 -1.94 5.90
N LEU A 60 12.76 -2.87 5.00
CA LEU A 60 13.04 -2.73 3.55
C LEU A 60 11.81 -2.29 2.76
N GLY A 61 10.62 -2.36 3.35
CA GLY A 61 9.37 -1.93 2.75
C GLY A 61 8.21 -2.17 3.68
N PHE A 62 7.08 -1.59 3.34
CA PHE A 62 5.84 -1.74 4.11
C PHE A 62 4.61 -1.71 3.20
N ALA A 63 3.50 -2.22 3.72
CA ALA A 63 2.19 -2.09 3.10
C ALA A 63 1.14 -1.75 4.16
N ILE A 64 0.10 -1.04 3.73
CA ILE A 64 -1.07 -0.70 4.53
C ILE A 64 -2.30 -1.18 3.78
N TYR A 65 -3.12 -1.99 4.41
CA TYR A 65 -4.38 -2.45 3.84
C TYR A 65 -5.48 -2.47 4.89
N GLY A 66 -6.72 -2.51 4.47
CA GLY A 66 -7.85 -2.60 5.37
C GLY A 66 -9.17 -2.75 4.64
N PRO A 67 -10.25 -3.08 5.36
CA PRO A 67 -11.57 -3.24 4.77
C PRO A 67 -12.12 -1.91 4.26
N ARG A 68 -12.80 -1.96 3.12
CA ARG A 68 -13.56 -0.80 2.61
C ARG A 68 -14.95 -0.81 3.25
N ASP A 69 -15.30 0.31 3.87
CA ASP A 69 -16.60 0.47 4.50
C ASP A 69 -17.75 0.25 3.50
N LEU A 70 -18.87 -0.22 4.01
CA LEU A 70 -20.11 -0.44 3.27
C LEU A 70 -20.01 -1.51 2.17
N THR A 71 -18.98 -2.35 2.20
CA THR A 71 -18.81 -3.45 1.25
C THR A 71 -18.78 -4.81 1.96
N GLU A 72 -19.06 -5.85 1.21
CA GLU A 72 -18.87 -7.23 1.66
C GLU A 72 -17.57 -7.77 1.07
N GLY A 73 -16.53 -7.86 1.89
CA GLY A 73 -15.27 -8.50 1.54
C GLY A 73 -14.40 -7.73 0.53
N VAL A 74 -14.61 -6.43 0.36
CA VAL A 74 -13.72 -5.57 -0.43
C VAL A 74 -12.74 -4.89 0.50
N PHE A 75 -11.45 -4.96 0.14
CA PHE A 75 -10.36 -4.34 0.90
C PHE A 75 -9.60 -3.35 0.01
N ASP A 76 -9.06 -2.33 0.64
CA ASP A 76 -8.16 -1.39 0.00
C ASP A 76 -6.71 -1.71 0.34
N LEU A 77 -5.84 -1.65 -0.65
CA LEU A 77 -4.42 -1.47 -0.44
C LEU A 77 -4.18 0.04 -0.41
N TYR A 78 -4.05 0.60 0.79
CA TYR A 78 -3.88 2.05 0.95
C TYR A 78 -2.50 2.51 0.54
N TRP A 79 -1.47 1.71 0.82
CA TRP A 79 -0.08 2.05 0.54
C TRP A 79 0.78 0.82 0.37
N ILE A 80 1.75 0.91 -0.51
CA ILE A 80 2.87 -0.02 -0.60
C ILE A 80 4.11 0.76 -1.04
N ALA A 81 5.18 0.63 -0.30
CA ALA A 81 6.44 1.30 -0.62
C ALA A 81 7.63 0.41 -0.24
N VAL A 82 8.67 0.46 -1.06
CA VAL A 82 9.91 -0.28 -0.87
C VAL A 82 11.06 0.72 -0.79
N ASP A 83 11.96 0.49 0.15
CA ASP A 83 13.19 1.27 0.26
C ASP A 83 13.90 1.31 -1.10
N PRO A 84 14.28 2.51 -1.60
CA PRO A 84 14.95 2.62 -2.89
C PRO A 84 16.18 1.72 -3.04
N THR A 85 16.88 1.42 -1.93
CA THR A 85 18.05 0.52 -1.94
C THR A 85 17.69 -0.96 -2.05
N ALA A 86 16.44 -1.31 -1.79
CA ALA A 86 15.93 -2.69 -1.81
C ALA A 86 14.97 -2.96 -2.98
N GLN A 87 14.76 -2.00 -3.87
CA GLN A 87 13.89 -2.16 -5.05
C GLN A 87 14.44 -3.24 -5.98
N CYS A 88 13.55 -3.87 -6.74
CA CYS A 88 13.85 -4.97 -7.67
C CYS A 88 14.35 -6.28 -7.02
N ASN A 89 14.31 -6.38 -5.70
CA ASN A 89 14.69 -7.59 -4.94
C ASN A 89 13.48 -8.42 -4.46
N GLY A 90 12.30 -8.20 -5.03
CA GLY A 90 11.11 -8.97 -4.70
C GLY A 90 10.38 -8.54 -3.43
N VAL A 91 10.83 -7.48 -2.74
CA VAL A 91 10.22 -7.00 -1.49
C VAL A 91 8.76 -6.56 -1.72
N GLY A 92 8.51 -5.78 -2.77
CA GLY A 92 7.15 -5.35 -3.11
C GLY A 92 6.22 -6.52 -3.43
N ARG A 93 6.71 -7.49 -4.21
CA ARG A 93 5.96 -8.71 -4.51
C ARG A 93 5.59 -9.48 -3.24
N ALA A 94 6.56 -9.66 -2.34
CA ALA A 94 6.34 -10.36 -1.09
C ALA A 94 5.31 -9.64 -0.20
N LEU A 95 5.41 -8.31 -0.09
CA LEU A 95 4.45 -7.50 0.67
C LEU A 95 3.04 -7.58 0.10
N LEU A 96 2.89 -7.47 -1.22
CA LEU A 96 1.58 -7.55 -1.85
C LEU A 96 0.97 -8.94 -1.70
N THR A 97 1.75 -9.99 -1.90
CA THR A 97 1.31 -11.38 -1.68
C THR A 97 0.85 -11.60 -0.24
N ALA A 98 1.63 -11.14 0.74
CA ALA A 98 1.26 -11.25 2.16
C ALA A 98 -0.02 -10.48 2.48
N SER A 99 -0.22 -9.30 1.89
CA SER A 99 -1.46 -8.53 2.01
C SER A 99 -2.66 -9.29 1.44
N GLU A 100 -2.51 -9.89 0.26
CA GLU A 100 -3.56 -10.71 -0.37
C GLU A 100 -3.93 -11.93 0.48
N GLU A 101 -2.93 -12.61 1.04
CA GLU A 101 -3.15 -13.76 1.92
C GLU A 101 -3.87 -13.37 3.21
N ALA A 102 -3.46 -12.25 3.83
CA ALA A 102 -4.11 -11.72 5.02
C ALA A 102 -5.56 -11.31 4.74
N VAL A 103 -5.82 -10.62 3.64
CA VAL A 103 -7.16 -10.23 3.21
C VAL A 103 -8.04 -11.46 2.97
N ARG A 104 -7.50 -12.49 2.31
CA ARG A 104 -8.22 -13.76 2.10
C ARG A 104 -8.56 -14.43 3.41
N ALA A 105 -7.64 -14.45 4.36
CA ALA A 105 -7.85 -15.02 5.70
C ALA A 105 -8.94 -14.28 6.49
N MET A 106 -9.15 -13.00 6.22
CA MET A 106 -10.23 -12.20 6.81
C MET A 106 -11.55 -12.28 6.05
N GLY A 107 -11.68 -13.19 5.07
CA GLY A 107 -12.88 -13.35 4.27
C GLY A 107 -12.99 -12.34 3.10
N GLY A 108 -11.90 -11.66 2.77
CA GLY A 108 -11.85 -10.74 1.62
C GLY A 108 -11.96 -11.49 0.30
N ARG A 109 -12.63 -10.88 -0.66
CA ARG A 109 -12.83 -11.40 -2.02
C ARG A 109 -12.23 -10.50 -3.10
N MET A 110 -11.83 -9.29 -2.74
CA MET A 110 -11.31 -8.30 -3.68
C MET A 110 -10.34 -7.35 -2.97
N LEU A 111 -9.23 -7.05 -3.63
CA LEU A 111 -8.29 -6.03 -3.19
C LEU A 111 -8.19 -4.94 -4.25
N ILE A 112 -8.32 -3.69 -3.83
CA ILE A 112 -8.30 -2.51 -4.69
C ILE A 112 -7.02 -1.70 -4.41
N ALA A 113 -6.33 -1.30 -5.47
CA ALA A 113 -5.22 -0.36 -5.42
C ALA A 113 -5.51 0.82 -6.35
N GLU A 114 -5.50 2.03 -5.79
CA GLU A 114 -5.70 3.27 -6.54
C GLU A 114 -4.33 3.91 -6.83
N THR A 115 -4.11 4.35 -8.07
CA THR A 115 -2.86 4.98 -8.46
C THR A 115 -3.08 6.02 -9.56
N SER A 116 -2.09 6.90 -9.73
CA SER A 116 -2.09 7.93 -10.77
C SER A 116 -1.77 7.35 -12.14
N GLY A 117 -2.34 7.96 -13.18
CA GLY A 117 -2.04 7.68 -14.59
C GLY A 117 -0.82 8.42 -15.14
N THR A 118 -0.14 9.26 -14.33
CA THR A 118 1.02 10.02 -14.77
C THR A 118 2.26 9.13 -15.02
N PRO A 119 3.25 9.60 -15.79
CA PRO A 119 4.48 8.83 -16.06
C PRO A 119 5.26 8.43 -14.82
N TYR A 120 5.23 9.22 -13.75
CA TYR A 120 5.91 8.91 -12.48
C TYR A 120 5.42 7.60 -11.85
N TYR A 121 4.16 7.23 -12.08
CA TYR A 121 3.54 6.03 -11.53
C TYR A 121 3.54 4.85 -12.50
N GLU A 122 4.19 4.97 -13.65
CA GLU A 122 4.30 3.85 -14.60
C GLU A 122 4.90 2.59 -13.97
N PRO A 123 5.98 2.67 -13.16
CA PRO A 123 6.52 1.48 -12.48
C PRO A 123 5.49 0.82 -11.55
N ALA A 124 4.69 1.60 -10.84
CA ALA A 124 3.62 1.07 -9.98
C ALA A 124 2.55 0.35 -10.80
N ARG A 125 2.10 0.94 -11.91
CA ARG A 125 1.11 0.31 -12.79
C ARG A 125 1.63 -1.01 -13.37
N LYS A 126 2.87 -1.05 -13.84
CA LYS A 126 3.51 -2.27 -14.33
C LYS A 126 3.60 -3.34 -13.24
N PHE A 127 3.89 -2.93 -12.02
CA PHE A 127 3.93 -3.82 -10.87
C PHE A 127 2.57 -4.46 -10.62
N TYR A 128 1.49 -3.68 -10.59
CA TYR A 128 0.14 -4.22 -10.40
C TYR A 128 -0.27 -5.17 -11.52
N PHE A 129 -0.04 -4.81 -12.77
CA PHE A 129 -0.29 -5.73 -13.90
C PHE A 129 0.49 -7.02 -13.76
N GLY A 130 1.77 -6.93 -13.39
CA GLY A 130 2.63 -8.11 -13.18
C GLY A 130 2.19 -8.99 -12.00
N MET A 131 1.42 -8.46 -11.06
CA MET A 131 0.84 -9.19 -9.93
C MET A 131 -0.58 -9.71 -10.22
N GLY A 132 -1.07 -9.55 -11.44
CA GLY A 132 -2.37 -10.05 -11.86
C GLY A 132 -3.55 -9.13 -11.57
N TYR A 133 -3.28 -7.85 -11.29
CA TYR A 133 -4.33 -6.82 -11.17
C TYR A 133 -4.78 -6.36 -12.54
N GLU A 134 -6.06 -6.02 -12.64
CA GLU A 134 -6.66 -5.41 -13.82
C GLU A 134 -7.01 -3.95 -13.55
N ASN A 135 -6.77 -3.07 -14.52
CA ASN A 135 -7.25 -1.70 -14.46
C ASN A 135 -8.73 -1.67 -14.85
N GLU A 136 -9.59 -1.68 -13.85
CA GLU A 136 -11.04 -1.82 -14.07
C GLU A 136 -11.75 -0.48 -14.28
N ALA A 137 -11.16 0.63 -13.85
CA ALA A 137 -11.73 1.95 -14.04
C ALA A 137 -10.65 3.02 -14.15
N ILE A 138 -10.96 4.07 -14.93
CA ILE A 138 -10.16 5.28 -15.04
C ILE A 138 -11.09 6.48 -14.84
N ILE A 139 -10.74 7.35 -13.90
CA ILE A 139 -11.44 8.63 -13.72
C ILE A 139 -10.50 9.74 -14.17
N LYS A 140 -10.86 10.38 -15.28
CA LYS A 140 -10.06 11.45 -15.89
C LYS A 140 -9.97 12.68 -14.98
N ASP A 141 -8.79 13.29 -14.95
CA ASP A 141 -8.54 14.56 -14.24
C ASP A 141 -8.92 14.51 -12.75
N PHE A 142 -8.78 13.36 -12.13
CA PHE A 142 -9.24 13.12 -10.76
C PHE A 142 -8.39 13.85 -9.72
N TYR A 143 -7.07 13.66 -9.74
CA TYR A 143 -6.18 14.30 -8.77
C TYR A 143 -5.97 15.77 -9.11
N THR A 144 -5.64 16.05 -10.35
CA THR A 144 -5.52 17.38 -10.93
C THR A 144 -5.80 17.26 -12.44
N PRO A 145 -5.99 18.36 -13.18
CA PRO A 145 -6.07 18.30 -14.65
C PRO A 145 -4.84 17.56 -15.23
N GLY A 146 -5.09 16.50 -16.00
CA GLY A 146 -4.06 15.67 -16.59
C GLY A 146 -3.57 14.50 -15.70
N ASP A 147 -4.06 14.40 -14.47
CA ASP A 147 -3.69 13.32 -13.54
C ASP A 147 -4.92 12.45 -13.23
N ASP A 148 -5.03 11.35 -13.94
CA ASP A 148 -6.15 10.42 -13.84
C ASP A 148 -6.01 9.50 -12.63
N LEU A 149 -7.14 9.13 -12.01
CA LEU A 149 -7.20 7.99 -11.10
C LEU A 149 -7.34 6.71 -11.92
N MET A 150 -6.44 5.75 -11.68
CA MET A 150 -6.53 4.40 -12.22
C MET A 150 -6.80 3.41 -11.08
N ILE A 151 -7.88 2.64 -11.21
CA ILE A 151 -8.32 1.70 -10.19
C ILE A 151 -7.95 0.29 -10.63
N PHE A 152 -7.00 -0.30 -9.90
CA PHE A 152 -6.54 -1.67 -10.11
C PHE A 152 -7.24 -2.60 -9.13
N ILE A 153 -7.73 -3.72 -9.63
CA ILE A 153 -8.51 -4.69 -8.85
C ILE A 153 -7.96 -6.09 -9.07
N LYS A 154 -7.88 -6.84 -7.99
CA LYS A 154 -7.66 -8.28 -8.03
C LYS A 154 -8.74 -8.98 -7.21
N ARG A 155 -9.42 -9.94 -7.83
CA ARG A 155 -10.32 -10.85 -7.12
C ARG A 155 -9.49 -12.00 -6.57
N ILE A 156 -9.66 -12.25 -5.30
CA ILE A 156 -8.81 -13.20 -4.57
C ILE A 156 -9.63 -14.30 -3.88
#